data_9395547baba43c62ce37ebd7df28927e
#
_entry.id   9395547baba43c62ce37ebd7df28927e
#
_cell.length_a   1.000
_cell.length_b   1.000
_cell.length_c   1.000
_cell.angle_alpha   90.00
_cell.angle_beta   90.00
_cell.angle_gamma   90.00
#
_symmetry.space_group_name_H-M   'P 1'
#
loop_
_entity.id
_entity.type
_entity.pdbx_description
1 polymer ?
#
loop_
_entity_poly.entity_id
_entity_poly.type
_entity_poly.pdbx_seq_one_letter_code
_entity_poly.pdbx_strand_id
1 'polypeptide(L)'
;RSLSRYLTFGLVFMAVLIVAFPLYRLREPTLRADATALQLQQYQKTGGELFATNCAACHGLQGNGGIGPTLNAKEFLTATTDNQIAMLITGGISGSIMSAWGLDYGGSFTDEQIQQLVTYLRSLEPNAPSVPDWQKGKQDS
;
A
#
# COMPACT_ATOMS: atom_id res chain seq x y z
N ARG A 1 -49.21 -35.74 6.51
CA ARG A 1 -48.76 -34.76 7.55
C ARG A 1 -47.25 -34.42 7.43
N SER A 2 -46.40 -35.33 6.99
CA SER A 2 -44.95 -35.08 6.85
C SER A 2 -44.64 -34.21 5.61
N LEU A 3 -45.25 -34.47 4.47
CA LEU A 3 -45.03 -33.74 3.21
C LEU A 3 -45.37 -32.24 3.36
N SER A 4 -46.48 -31.93 4.00
CA SER A 4 -46.91 -30.54 4.27
C SER A 4 -45.85 -29.78 5.09
N ARG A 5 -45.24 -30.40 6.09
CA ARG A 5 -44.19 -29.78 6.87
C ARG A 5 -42.93 -29.47 6.03
N TYR A 6 -42.50 -30.38 5.18
CA TYR A 6 -41.33 -30.16 4.30
C TYR A 6 -41.60 -29.03 3.30
N LEU A 7 -42.80 -28.97 2.75
CA LEU A 7 -43.23 -27.88 1.86
C LEU A 7 -43.20 -26.52 2.59
N THR A 8 -43.75 -26.48 3.82
CA THR A 8 -43.73 -25.24 4.63
C THR A 8 -42.29 -24.80 4.95
N PHE A 9 -41.42 -25.70 5.38
CA PHE A 9 -40.00 -25.39 5.64
C PHE A 9 -39.31 -24.89 4.36
N GLY A 10 -39.55 -25.52 3.21
CA GLY A 10 -38.98 -25.11 1.94
C GLY A 10 -39.43 -23.70 1.54
N LEU A 11 -40.72 -23.39 1.69
CA LEU A 11 -41.27 -22.05 1.40
C LEU A 11 -40.67 -20.97 2.33
N VAL A 12 -40.60 -21.26 3.63
CA VAL A 12 -39.99 -20.34 4.61
C VAL A 12 -38.51 -20.10 4.28
N PHE A 13 -37.75 -21.15 4.00
CA PHE A 13 -36.36 -21.04 3.63
C PHE A 13 -36.17 -20.19 2.37
N MET A 14 -36.98 -20.43 1.33
CA MET A 14 -36.96 -19.62 0.11
C MET A 14 -37.29 -18.14 0.39
N ALA A 15 -38.31 -17.88 1.21
CA ALA A 15 -38.66 -16.50 1.60
C ALA A 15 -37.50 -15.81 2.35
N VAL A 16 -36.84 -16.51 3.24
CA VAL A 16 -35.66 -15.99 3.96
C VAL A 16 -34.55 -15.67 2.98
N LEU A 17 -34.25 -16.54 2.02
CA LEU A 17 -33.21 -16.29 1.01
C LEU A 17 -33.55 -15.10 0.12
N ILE A 18 -34.83 -14.96 -0.31
CA ILE A 18 -35.26 -13.83 -1.14
C ILE A 18 -35.07 -12.49 -0.42
N VAL A 19 -35.21 -12.44 0.90
CA VAL A 19 -35.02 -11.22 1.69
C VAL A 19 -33.53 -11.05 2.07
N ALA A 20 -32.89 -12.09 2.54
CA ALA A 20 -31.51 -12.02 3.06
C ALA A 20 -30.49 -11.74 1.95
N PHE A 21 -30.67 -12.31 0.75
CA PHE A 21 -29.73 -12.14 -0.35
C PHE A 21 -29.60 -10.69 -0.83
N PRO A 22 -30.68 -9.96 -1.15
CA PRO A 22 -30.54 -8.55 -1.51
C PRO A 22 -30.03 -7.68 -0.37
N LEU A 23 -30.40 -7.93 0.87
CA LEU A 23 -29.85 -7.23 2.03
C LEU A 23 -28.33 -7.43 2.14
N TYR A 24 -27.85 -8.66 1.96
CA TYR A 24 -26.43 -8.96 1.92
C TYR A 24 -25.73 -8.20 0.77
N ARG A 25 -26.31 -8.25 -0.45
CA ARG A 25 -25.75 -7.58 -1.63
C ARG A 25 -25.68 -6.05 -1.47
N LEU A 26 -26.60 -5.45 -0.73
CA LEU A 26 -26.59 -4.01 -0.46
C LEU A 26 -25.52 -3.62 0.58
N ARG A 27 -25.19 -4.51 1.53
CA ARG A 27 -24.17 -4.27 2.56
C ARG A 27 -22.76 -4.63 2.14
N GLU A 28 -22.60 -5.57 1.22
CA GLU A 28 -21.30 -6.08 0.81
C GLU A 28 -20.34 -4.99 0.29
N PRO A 29 -20.76 -4.01 -0.56
CA PRO A 29 -19.86 -2.98 -1.05
C PRO A 29 -19.29 -2.09 0.06
N THR A 30 -20.10 -1.75 1.08
CA THR A 30 -19.65 -0.93 2.21
C THR A 30 -18.65 -1.68 3.07
N LEU A 31 -18.91 -2.95 3.38
CA LEU A 31 -18.01 -3.79 4.16
C LEU A 31 -16.66 -3.99 3.45
N ARG A 32 -16.67 -4.15 2.13
CA ARG A 32 -15.43 -4.25 1.33
C ARG A 32 -14.66 -2.94 1.32
N ALA A 33 -15.35 -1.80 1.18
CA ALA A 33 -14.71 -0.49 1.20
C ALA A 33 -14.06 -0.22 2.55
N ASP A 34 -14.74 -0.53 3.65
CA ASP A 34 -14.19 -0.38 5.01
C ASP A 34 -12.97 -1.28 5.23
N ALA A 35 -13.03 -2.55 4.81
CA ALA A 35 -11.92 -3.48 4.90
C ALA A 35 -10.70 -3.01 4.09
N THR A 36 -10.93 -2.49 2.87
CA THR A 36 -9.87 -1.94 2.02
C THR A 36 -9.24 -0.70 2.65
N ALA A 37 -10.04 0.19 3.23
CA ALA A 37 -9.54 1.38 3.91
C ALA A 37 -8.68 1.03 5.14
N LEU A 38 -9.10 0.05 5.94
CA LEU A 38 -8.32 -0.45 7.07
C LEU A 38 -6.99 -1.09 6.63
N GLN A 39 -7.02 -1.88 5.57
CA GLN A 39 -5.80 -2.48 5.00
C GLN A 39 -4.83 -1.40 4.51
N LEU A 40 -5.34 -0.39 3.81
CA LEU A 40 -4.53 0.73 3.33
C LEU A 40 -3.86 1.48 4.48
N GLN A 41 -4.60 1.79 5.54
CA GLN A 41 -4.06 2.42 6.75
C GLN A 41 -2.97 1.56 7.41
N GLN A 42 -3.21 0.24 7.50
CA GLN A 42 -2.22 -0.67 8.04
C GLN A 42 -0.94 -0.70 7.20
N TYR A 43 -1.07 -0.74 5.86
CA TYR A 43 0.07 -0.70 4.95
C TYR A 43 0.85 0.60 5.05
N GLN A 44 0.17 1.75 5.13
CA GLN A 44 0.82 3.05 5.33
C GLN A 44 1.61 3.10 6.64
N LYS A 45 1.02 2.60 7.73
CA LYS A 45 1.66 2.56 9.04
C LYS A 45 2.91 1.66 9.02
N THR A 46 2.75 0.40 8.60
CA THR A 46 3.86 -0.57 8.58
C THR A 46 4.95 -0.14 7.60
N GLY A 47 4.56 0.38 6.42
CA GLY A 47 5.49 0.94 5.46
C GLY A 47 6.27 2.13 6.01
N GLY A 48 5.63 3.01 6.78
CA GLY A 48 6.28 4.11 7.48
C GLY A 48 7.30 3.64 8.52
N GLU A 49 6.99 2.61 9.29
CA GLU A 49 7.90 1.99 10.26
C GLU A 49 9.11 1.35 9.57
N LEU A 50 8.88 0.62 8.46
CA LEU A 50 9.95 0.05 7.63
C LEU A 50 10.83 1.15 7.04
N PHE A 51 10.22 2.22 6.54
CA PHE A 51 10.93 3.37 5.97
C PHE A 51 11.80 4.05 7.01
N ALA A 52 11.25 4.35 8.18
CA ALA A 52 11.98 5.01 9.27
C ALA A 52 13.21 4.21 9.73
N THR A 53 13.09 2.88 9.73
CA THR A 53 14.16 2.00 10.21
C THR A 53 15.27 1.78 9.16
N ASN A 54 14.89 1.68 7.87
CA ASN A 54 15.80 1.17 6.84
C ASN A 54 16.17 2.21 5.77
N CYS A 55 15.30 3.17 5.52
CA CYS A 55 15.42 4.10 4.39
C CYS A 55 15.77 5.53 4.83
N ALA A 56 15.30 5.92 6.02
CA ALA A 56 15.39 7.29 6.51
C ALA A 56 16.84 7.79 6.69
N ALA A 57 17.79 6.91 6.98
CA ALA A 57 19.20 7.28 7.13
C ALA A 57 19.77 7.96 5.86
N CYS A 58 19.30 7.54 4.68
CA CYS A 58 19.73 8.11 3.40
C CYS A 58 18.70 9.09 2.83
N HIS A 59 17.40 8.80 2.97
CA HIS A 59 16.32 9.58 2.33
C HIS A 59 15.67 10.63 3.24
N GLY A 60 16.12 10.72 4.50
CA GLY A 60 15.52 11.60 5.52
C GLY A 60 14.27 10.97 6.17
N LEU A 61 13.95 11.38 7.41
CA LEU A 61 12.89 10.75 8.23
C LEU A 61 11.51 10.74 7.56
N GLN A 62 11.23 11.74 6.73
CA GLN A 62 9.97 11.86 5.98
C GLN A 62 10.20 11.81 4.48
N GLY A 63 11.29 11.21 4.03
CA GLY A 63 11.64 11.19 2.61
C GLY A 63 12.08 12.53 2.04
N ASN A 64 12.44 13.50 2.90
CA ASN A 64 12.81 14.85 2.51
C ASN A 64 14.26 15.02 2.04
N GLY A 65 14.91 13.89 1.71
CA GLY A 65 16.27 13.84 1.20
C GLY A 65 17.35 13.89 2.29
N GLY A 66 18.53 13.52 1.89
CA GLY A 66 19.74 13.46 2.69
C GLY A 66 20.89 13.07 1.75
N ILE A 67 21.61 12.01 2.06
CA ILE A 67 22.60 11.40 1.16
C ILE A 67 21.90 10.92 -0.15
N GLY A 68 20.70 10.36 0.00
CA GLY A 68 19.85 9.93 -1.10
C GLY A 68 18.89 11.02 -1.57
N PRO A 69 18.22 10.79 -2.73
CA PRO A 69 17.21 11.70 -3.28
C PRO A 69 16.05 12.01 -2.34
N THR A 70 15.40 13.15 -2.58
CA THR A 70 14.14 13.51 -1.93
C THR A 70 12.99 12.68 -2.51
N LEU A 71 12.45 11.74 -1.73
CA LEU A 71 11.33 10.89 -2.15
C LEU A 71 9.97 11.56 -1.89
N ASN A 72 9.88 12.42 -0.88
CA ASN A 72 8.72 13.26 -0.61
C ASN A 72 8.80 14.53 -1.48
N ALA A 73 8.74 14.33 -2.78
CA ALA A 73 8.78 15.38 -3.79
C ALA A 73 7.67 15.14 -4.80
N LYS A 74 6.90 16.19 -5.09
CA LYS A 74 5.79 16.12 -6.04
C LYS A 74 6.24 15.60 -7.41
N GLU A 75 7.39 16.07 -7.90
CA GLU A 75 7.95 15.69 -9.19
C GLU A 75 8.30 14.20 -9.25
N PHE A 76 8.87 13.63 -8.17
CA PHE A 76 9.16 12.20 -8.09
C PHE A 76 7.87 11.39 -8.04
N LEU A 77 6.94 11.72 -7.13
CA LEU A 77 5.73 10.95 -6.88
C LEU A 77 4.76 10.98 -8.08
N THR A 78 4.68 12.09 -8.82
CA THR A 78 3.84 12.20 -10.02
C THR A 78 4.45 11.55 -11.26
N ALA A 79 5.78 11.55 -11.38
CA ALA A 79 6.47 11.01 -12.55
C ALA A 79 6.73 9.50 -12.47
N THR A 80 6.68 8.90 -11.26
CA THR A 80 7.07 7.51 -11.02
C THR A 80 5.84 6.67 -10.66
N THR A 81 5.63 5.54 -11.33
CA THR A 81 4.55 4.62 -11.01
C THR A 81 4.88 3.74 -9.79
N ASP A 82 3.85 3.14 -9.16
CA ASP A 82 4.04 2.23 -8.02
C ASP A 82 4.95 1.06 -8.38
N ASN A 83 4.78 0.48 -9.57
CA ASN A 83 5.64 -0.60 -10.05
C ASN A 83 7.09 -0.16 -10.22
N GLN A 84 7.33 1.06 -10.69
CA GLN A 84 8.70 1.59 -10.80
C GLN A 84 9.32 1.79 -9.43
N ILE A 85 8.59 2.34 -8.47
CA ILE A 85 9.07 2.48 -7.08
C ILE A 85 9.37 1.11 -6.49
N ALA A 86 8.46 0.14 -6.66
CA ALA A 86 8.65 -1.23 -6.18
C ALA A 86 9.91 -1.87 -6.79
N MET A 87 10.11 -1.75 -8.12
CA MET A 87 11.30 -2.28 -8.80
C MET A 87 12.60 -1.66 -8.30
N LEU A 88 12.61 -0.34 -8.09
CA LEU A 88 13.79 0.36 -7.56
C LEU A 88 14.14 -0.10 -6.14
N ILE A 89 13.15 -0.34 -5.29
CA ILE A 89 13.36 -0.88 -3.94
C ILE A 89 13.84 -2.35 -4.03
N THR A 90 13.15 -3.17 -4.84
CA THR A 90 13.44 -4.60 -4.97
C THR A 90 14.84 -4.86 -5.48
N GLY A 91 15.19 -4.24 -6.61
CA GLY A 91 16.46 -4.50 -7.33
C GLY A 91 17.59 -3.56 -6.97
N GLY A 92 17.32 -2.48 -6.22
CA GLY A 92 18.30 -1.42 -6.01
C GLY A 92 18.63 -0.64 -7.28
N ILE A 93 19.68 0.17 -7.22
CA ILE A 93 20.16 0.96 -8.35
C ILE A 93 21.63 0.62 -8.60
N SER A 94 21.89 -0.03 -9.74
CA SER A 94 23.26 -0.42 -10.13
C SER A 94 24.20 0.79 -10.18
N GLY A 95 25.38 0.65 -9.56
CA GLY A 95 26.38 1.71 -9.52
C GLY A 95 26.09 2.82 -8.50
N SER A 96 25.09 2.65 -7.64
CA SER A 96 24.78 3.56 -6.54
C SER A 96 24.89 2.87 -5.18
N ILE A 97 24.78 3.66 -4.09
CA ILE A 97 24.69 3.14 -2.72
C ILE A 97 23.33 2.55 -2.37
N MET A 98 22.32 2.70 -3.24
CA MET A 98 20.99 2.11 -3.06
C MET A 98 21.05 0.62 -3.36
N SER A 99 21.21 -0.19 -2.32
CA SER A 99 21.25 -1.65 -2.43
C SER A 99 19.86 -2.24 -2.75
N ALA A 100 19.86 -3.47 -3.23
CA ALA A 100 18.63 -4.24 -3.41
C ALA A 100 18.04 -4.65 -2.04
N TRP A 101 16.73 -4.52 -1.89
CA TRP A 101 16.01 -4.89 -0.67
C TRP A 101 15.14 -6.13 -0.84
N GLY A 102 14.79 -6.52 -2.07
CA GLY A 102 13.98 -7.70 -2.34
C GLY A 102 14.71 -9.01 -2.06
N LEU A 103 14.00 -10.00 -1.52
CA LEU A 103 14.54 -11.32 -1.20
C LEU A 103 15.22 -11.99 -2.41
N ASP A 104 14.63 -11.89 -3.60
CA ASP A 104 15.16 -12.47 -4.84
C ASP A 104 16.48 -11.83 -5.29
N TYR A 105 16.82 -10.69 -4.75
CA TYR A 105 18.06 -9.94 -5.04
C TYR A 105 19.02 -9.89 -3.86
N GLY A 106 18.83 -10.78 -2.87
CA GLY A 106 19.68 -10.88 -1.69
C GLY A 106 19.38 -9.85 -0.60
N GLY A 107 18.29 -9.10 -0.72
CA GLY A 107 17.78 -8.22 0.32
C GLY A 107 17.00 -8.97 1.41
N SER A 108 16.31 -8.23 2.27
CA SER A 108 15.60 -8.77 3.43
C SER A 108 14.09 -8.57 3.39
N PHE A 109 13.54 -7.90 2.36
CA PHE A 109 12.12 -7.56 2.29
C PHE A 109 11.34 -8.51 1.39
N THR A 110 10.18 -8.93 1.87
CA THR A 110 9.18 -9.62 1.08
C THR A 110 8.50 -8.63 0.12
N ASP A 111 7.82 -9.16 -0.91
CA ASP A 111 7.02 -8.35 -1.83
C ASP A 111 5.94 -7.54 -1.10
N GLU A 112 5.34 -8.12 -0.06
CA GLU A 112 4.36 -7.42 0.77
C GLU A 112 4.98 -6.22 1.49
N GLN A 113 6.17 -6.37 2.08
CA GLN A 113 6.88 -5.27 2.75
C GLN A 113 7.26 -4.17 1.75
N ILE A 114 7.62 -4.54 0.52
CA ILE A 114 7.88 -3.57 -0.55
C ILE A 114 6.58 -2.83 -0.93
N GLN A 115 5.44 -3.52 -1.03
CA GLN A 115 4.16 -2.86 -1.27
C GLN A 115 3.73 -1.94 -0.12
N GLN A 116 4.03 -2.29 1.12
CA GLN A 116 3.82 -1.42 2.27
C GLN A 116 4.65 -0.13 2.17
N LEU A 117 5.93 -0.24 1.77
CA LEU A 117 6.80 0.92 1.52
C LEU A 117 6.27 1.81 0.40
N VAL A 118 5.85 1.22 -0.73
CA VAL A 118 5.24 1.97 -1.84
C VAL A 118 3.98 2.70 -1.37
N THR A 119 3.11 2.00 -0.62
CA THR A 119 1.87 2.57 -0.08
C THR A 119 2.15 3.74 0.88
N TYR A 120 3.17 3.63 1.70
CA TYR A 120 3.62 4.72 2.57
C TYR A 120 4.10 5.92 1.74
N LEU A 121 4.98 5.71 0.75
CA LEU A 121 5.47 6.80 -0.10
C LEU A 121 4.33 7.49 -0.84
N ARG A 122 3.34 6.75 -1.34
CA ARG A 122 2.14 7.34 -1.96
C ARG A 122 1.29 8.14 -0.99
N SER A 123 1.28 7.79 0.28
CA SER A 123 0.55 8.57 1.28
C SER A 123 1.11 9.98 1.48
N LEU A 124 2.36 10.21 1.08
CA LEU A 124 2.99 11.53 1.13
C LEU A 124 2.56 12.43 -0.02
N GLU A 125 2.14 11.87 -1.15
CA GLU A 125 1.89 12.58 -2.41
C GLU A 125 0.91 13.77 -2.29
N PRO A 126 -0.24 13.68 -1.58
CA PRO A 126 -1.19 14.77 -1.48
C PRO A 126 -0.60 16.07 -0.88
N ASN A 127 0.42 15.93 -0.04
CA ASN A 127 1.06 17.04 0.67
C ASN A 127 2.53 17.23 0.28
N ALA A 128 2.98 16.53 -0.76
CA ALA A 128 4.38 16.59 -1.18
C ALA A 128 4.75 17.98 -1.69
N PRO A 129 5.85 18.56 -1.20
CA PRO A 129 6.35 19.84 -1.70
C PRO A 129 6.89 19.71 -3.12
N SER A 130 6.91 20.81 -3.87
CA SER A 130 7.62 20.87 -5.15
C SER A 130 9.13 20.94 -4.87
N VAL A 131 9.86 19.96 -5.38
CA VAL A 131 11.32 19.85 -5.28
C VAL A 131 11.88 19.48 -6.67
N PRO A 132 12.07 20.44 -7.57
CA PRO A 132 12.52 20.18 -8.95
C PRO A 132 13.84 19.40 -9.02
N ASP A 133 14.73 19.63 -8.07
CA ASP A 133 16.06 18.98 -7.96
C ASP A 133 16.05 17.75 -7.03
N TRP A 134 14.92 17.08 -6.88
CA TRP A 134 14.74 15.95 -5.96
C TRP A 134 15.80 14.84 -6.06
N GLN A 135 16.39 14.67 -7.25
CA GLN A 135 17.40 13.64 -7.52
C GLN A 135 18.75 13.89 -6.82
N LYS A 136 19.08 15.15 -6.54
CA LYS A 136 20.41 15.53 -6.06
C LYS A 136 20.67 15.19 -4.59
N GLY A 137 19.64 14.85 -3.83
CA GLY A 137 19.76 14.79 -2.37
C GLY A 137 20.04 16.18 -1.76
N LYS A 138 20.07 16.27 -0.45
CA LYS A 138 20.62 17.45 0.23
C LYS A 138 22.13 17.22 0.36
N GLN A 139 22.91 17.73 -0.56
CA GLN A 139 24.33 17.91 -0.32
C GLN A 139 24.44 19.03 0.71
N ASP A 140 25.00 18.70 1.87
CA ASP A 140 25.26 19.68 2.91
C ASP A 140 26.08 20.85 2.32
N SER A 141 25.47 22.04 2.38
CA SER A 141 26.14 23.31 2.12
C SER A 141 26.83 23.79 3.40
#